data_b8ca1e5468d0efb1905da7a6c67d6b0d
#
_entry.id   b8ca1e5468d0efb1905da7a6c67d6b0d
#
_cell.length_a   1.000
_cell.length_b   1.000
_cell.length_c   1.000
_cell.angle_alpha   90.00
_cell.angle_beta   90.00
_cell.angle_gamma   90.00
#
_symmetry.space_group_name_H-M   'P 1'
#
loop_
_entity.id
_entity.type
_entity.pdbx_description
1 polymer ?
#
loop_
_entity_poly.entity_id
_entity_poly.type
_entity_poly.pdbx_seq_one_letter_code
_entity_poly.pdbx_strand_id
1 'polypeptide(L)'
;MTDPRKVLSQTLPTEEPLVGVIMGSRSDWATMQHCAETLEELGVPHEVRIVSAHRTPDWLMEYAGTAESRGLQVLIAAAGGAAHLPGMAASKTLLPVLG
;
A
#
# COMPACT_ATOMS: atom_id res chain seq x y z
N MET A 1 -6.67 -8.52 -16.28
CA MET A 1 -6.46 -7.90 -14.98
C MET A 1 -5.00 -8.05 -14.54
N THR A 2 -4.44 -7.03 -13.99
CA THR A 2 -3.04 -7.05 -13.57
C THR A 2 -2.90 -7.68 -12.18
N ASP A 3 -2.00 -8.65 -12.08
CA ASP A 3 -1.62 -9.23 -10.79
C ASP A 3 -0.89 -8.14 -9.97
N PRO A 4 -1.15 -8.01 -8.66
CA PRO A 4 -0.42 -7.04 -7.82
C PRO A 4 1.09 -7.17 -7.93
N ARG A 5 1.60 -8.38 -8.14
CA ARG A 5 3.05 -8.59 -8.31
C ARG A 5 3.58 -7.95 -9.58
N LYS A 6 2.76 -7.89 -10.64
CA LYS A 6 3.16 -7.22 -11.88
C LYS A 6 3.19 -5.72 -11.71
N VAL A 7 2.26 -5.17 -10.93
CA VAL A 7 2.27 -3.74 -10.62
C VAL A 7 3.55 -3.38 -9.88
N LEU A 8 3.97 -4.22 -8.93
CA LEU A 8 5.22 -4.01 -8.21
C LEU A 8 6.42 -4.01 -9.14
N SER A 9 6.42 -4.89 -10.15
CA SER A 9 7.53 -4.97 -11.09
C SER A 9 7.59 -3.78 -12.03
N GLN A 10 6.55 -2.97 -12.10
CA GLN A 10 6.52 -1.76 -12.91
C GLN A 10 7.21 -0.58 -12.21
N THR A 11 7.46 -0.69 -10.91
CA THR A 11 8.25 0.32 -10.21
C THR A 11 9.69 0.20 -10.70
N LEU A 12 10.21 1.28 -11.28
CA LEU A 12 11.57 1.26 -11.82
C LEU A 12 12.60 1.05 -10.70
N PRO A 13 13.63 0.21 -10.93
CA PRO A 13 14.64 -0.04 -9.90
C PRO A 13 15.36 1.20 -9.38
N THR A 14 15.43 2.25 -10.21
CA THR A 14 16.10 3.51 -9.86
C THR A 14 15.17 4.50 -9.18
N GLU A 15 13.87 4.20 -9.12
CA GLU A 15 12.89 5.07 -8.51
C GLU A 15 12.41 4.47 -7.20
N GLU A 16 12.65 5.18 -6.10
CA GLU A 16 12.12 4.77 -4.82
C GLU A 16 10.64 5.12 -4.76
N PRO A 17 9.77 4.19 -4.32
CA PRO A 17 8.34 4.50 -4.23
C PRO A 17 8.09 5.59 -3.19
N LEU A 18 7.20 6.51 -3.52
CA LEU A 18 6.76 7.58 -2.64
C LEU A 18 5.43 7.27 -1.97
N VAL A 19 4.63 6.42 -2.60
CA VAL A 19 3.30 6.04 -2.11
C VAL A 19 3.26 4.54 -1.91
N GLY A 20 2.81 4.12 -0.72
CA GLY A 20 2.55 2.72 -0.46
C GLY A 20 1.05 2.45 -0.54
N VAL A 21 0.64 1.58 -1.45
CA VAL A 21 -0.74 1.14 -1.59
C VAL A 21 -0.85 -0.24 -0.95
N ILE A 22 -1.58 -0.33 0.16
CA ILE A 22 -1.73 -1.59 0.88
C ILE A 22 -3.20 -2.01 0.92
N MET A 23 -3.43 -3.30 0.88
CA MET A 23 -4.78 -3.85 0.89
C MET A 23 -4.81 -5.14 1.71
N GLY A 24 -5.98 -5.45 2.28
CA GLY A 24 -6.13 -6.59 3.18
C GLY A 24 -6.14 -7.95 2.50
N SER A 25 -6.49 -8.01 1.23
CA SER A 25 -6.55 -9.27 0.49
C SER A 25 -6.51 -9.00 -1.01
N ARG A 26 -6.31 -10.08 -1.78
CA ARG A 26 -6.33 -10.00 -3.23
C ARG A 26 -7.66 -9.54 -3.78
N SER A 27 -8.75 -9.82 -3.07
CA SER A 27 -10.09 -9.42 -3.53
C SER A 27 -10.24 -7.89 -3.57
N ASP A 28 -9.42 -7.15 -2.83
CA ASP A 28 -9.45 -5.69 -2.85
C ASP A 28 -8.79 -5.11 -4.09
N TRP A 29 -8.02 -5.92 -4.81
CA TRP A 29 -7.29 -5.44 -5.99
C TRP A 29 -8.22 -4.91 -7.08
N ALA A 30 -9.39 -5.53 -7.25
CA ALA A 30 -10.35 -5.07 -8.26
C ALA A 30 -10.70 -3.59 -8.07
N THR A 31 -10.74 -3.12 -6.83
CA THR A 31 -10.98 -1.72 -6.51
C THR A 31 -9.67 -0.92 -6.53
N MET A 32 -8.64 -1.45 -5.90
CA MET A 32 -7.40 -0.70 -5.70
C MET A 32 -6.55 -0.58 -6.96
N GLN A 33 -6.79 -1.41 -7.97
CA GLN A 33 -6.07 -1.27 -9.24
C GLN A 33 -6.30 0.10 -9.86
N HIS A 34 -7.46 0.71 -9.65
CA HIS A 34 -7.74 2.04 -10.18
C HIS A 34 -6.84 3.09 -9.52
N CYS A 35 -6.59 2.93 -8.24
CA CYS A 35 -5.66 3.81 -7.52
C CYS A 35 -4.25 3.67 -8.09
N ALA A 36 -3.78 2.44 -8.27
CA ALA A 36 -2.45 2.19 -8.81
C ALA A 36 -2.32 2.73 -10.23
N GLU A 37 -3.34 2.55 -11.08
CA GLU A 37 -3.33 3.07 -12.43
C GLU A 37 -3.27 4.60 -12.45
N THR A 38 -4.01 5.25 -11.55
CA THR A 38 -3.99 6.71 -11.45
C THR A 38 -2.61 7.20 -11.05
N LEU A 39 -1.97 6.55 -10.08
CA LEU A 39 -0.62 6.92 -9.67
C LEU A 39 0.37 6.74 -10.82
N GLU A 40 0.21 5.68 -11.60
CA GLU A 40 1.06 5.44 -12.75
C GLU A 40 0.86 6.53 -13.82
N GLU A 41 -0.37 6.90 -14.10
CA GLU A 41 -0.68 7.98 -15.05
C GLU A 41 -0.09 9.31 -14.62
N LEU A 42 -0.10 9.58 -13.31
CA LEU A 42 0.45 10.82 -12.76
C LEU A 42 1.97 10.79 -12.64
N GLY A 43 2.59 9.65 -12.95
CA GLY A 43 4.04 9.50 -12.84
C GLY A 43 4.54 9.46 -11.41
N VAL A 44 3.69 9.03 -10.46
CA VAL A 44 4.06 8.94 -9.05
C VAL A 44 4.60 7.54 -8.75
N PRO A 45 5.87 7.41 -8.37
CA PRO A 45 6.41 6.11 -7.99
C PRO A 45 5.65 5.54 -6.80
N HIS A 46 5.23 4.29 -6.88
CA HIS A 46 4.42 3.66 -5.85
C HIS A 46 4.71 2.16 -5.76
N GLU A 47 4.35 1.58 -4.64
CA GLU A 47 4.40 0.13 -4.47
C GLU A 47 3.04 -0.36 -4.01
N VAL A 48 2.72 -1.61 -4.33
CA VAL A 48 1.47 -2.26 -3.93
C VAL A 48 1.80 -3.50 -3.13
N ARG A 49 1.18 -3.64 -1.96
CA ARG A 49 1.39 -4.79 -1.08
C ARG A 49 0.06 -5.28 -0.52
N ILE A 50 -0.02 -6.58 -0.33
CA ILE A 50 -1.15 -7.20 0.38
C ILE A 50 -0.69 -7.40 1.82
N VAL A 51 -1.32 -6.66 2.74
CA VAL A 51 -0.94 -6.67 4.16
C VAL A 51 -2.22 -6.77 4.97
N SER A 52 -2.46 -7.92 5.60
CA SER A 52 -3.68 -8.16 6.34
C SER A 52 -3.50 -7.79 7.81
N ALA A 53 -4.41 -6.97 8.34
CA ALA A 53 -4.40 -6.62 9.75
C ALA A 53 -4.68 -7.84 10.65
N HIS A 54 -5.45 -8.80 10.14
CA HIS A 54 -5.86 -9.97 10.91
C HIS A 54 -5.01 -11.21 10.66
N ARG A 55 -4.56 -11.40 9.42
CA ARG A 55 -3.78 -12.59 9.05
C ARG A 55 -2.28 -12.39 9.16
N THR A 56 -1.80 -11.17 8.94
CA THR A 56 -0.37 -10.87 9.00
C THR A 56 -0.11 -9.59 9.78
N PRO A 57 -0.51 -9.52 11.07
CA PRO A 57 -0.38 -8.29 11.85
C PRO A 57 1.08 -7.86 12.03
N ASP A 58 2.01 -8.80 12.17
CA ASP A 58 3.43 -8.46 12.33
C ASP A 58 3.99 -7.81 11.07
N TRP A 59 3.57 -8.30 9.91
CA TRP A 59 3.94 -7.72 8.62
C TRP A 59 3.39 -6.30 8.48
N LEU A 60 2.15 -6.09 8.91
CA LEU A 60 1.56 -4.75 8.90
C LEU A 60 2.37 -3.79 9.79
N MET A 61 2.72 -4.22 10.98
CA MET A 61 3.50 -3.41 11.91
C MET A 61 4.87 -3.05 11.34
N GLU A 62 5.53 -4.02 10.73
CA GLU A 62 6.83 -3.80 10.10
C GLU A 62 6.70 -2.87 8.90
N TYR A 63 5.71 -3.09 8.05
CA TYR A 63 5.50 -2.28 6.88
C TYR A 63 5.27 -0.81 7.25
N ALA A 64 4.31 -0.55 8.13
CA ALA A 64 3.98 0.81 8.54
C ALA A 64 5.13 1.45 9.33
N GLY A 65 5.79 0.67 10.18
CA GLY A 65 6.88 1.17 11.01
C GLY A 65 8.13 1.53 10.25
N THR A 66 8.36 0.93 9.07
CA THR A 66 9.55 1.22 8.25
C THR A 66 9.26 2.07 7.04
N ALA A 67 7.99 2.43 6.81
CA ALA A 67 7.58 3.13 5.60
C ALA A 67 8.33 4.45 5.40
N GLU A 68 8.40 5.28 6.44
CA GLU A 68 9.07 6.57 6.35
C GLU A 68 10.56 6.41 6.05
N SER A 69 11.23 5.50 6.75
CA SER A 69 12.66 5.29 6.54
C SER A 69 12.98 4.74 5.15
N ARG A 70 12.02 4.09 4.50
CA ARG A 70 12.19 3.60 3.13
C ARG A 70 11.87 4.66 2.08
N GLY A 71 11.51 5.87 2.48
CA GLY A 71 11.28 6.97 1.57
C GLY A 71 9.81 7.20 1.19
N LEU A 72 8.89 6.40 1.73
CA LEU A 72 7.47 6.61 1.47
C LEU A 72 7.00 7.90 2.12
N GLN A 73 6.08 8.60 1.47
CA GLN A 73 5.55 9.86 1.95
C GLN A 73 4.08 9.76 2.35
N VAL A 74 3.36 8.78 1.82
CA VAL A 74 1.95 8.58 2.15
C VAL A 74 1.59 7.12 1.95
N LEU A 75 0.65 6.63 2.76
CA LEU A 75 0.09 5.29 2.61
C LEU A 75 -1.38 5.40 2.22
N ILE A 76 -1.79 4.58 1.25
CA ILE A 76 -3.19 4.43 0.88
C ILE A 76 -3.59 3.01 1.24
N ALA A 77 -4.54 2.87 2.13
CA ALA A 77 -4.90 1.56 2.67
C ALA A 77 -6.37 1.26 2.47
N ALA A 78 -6.68 0.05 2.01
CA ALA A 78 -8.05 -0.39 1.81
C ALA A 78 -8.25 -1.79 2.36
N ALA A 79 -9.43 -2.01 2.93
CA ALA A 79 -9.84 -3.33 3.39
C ALA A 79 -11.35 -3.45 3.24
N GLY A 80 -11.82 -4.61 2.82
CA GLY A 80 -13.24 -4.88 2.74
C GLY A 80 -13.83 -5.07 4.13
N GLY A 81 -15.12 -4.80 4.27
CA GLY A 81 -15.80 -4.97 5.56
C GLY A 81 -15.31 -3.99 6.62
N ALA A 82 -14.85 -4.51 7.75
CA ALA A 82 -14.35 -3.69 8.85
C ALA A 82 -12.98 -3.13 8.47
N ALA A 83 -12.89 -1.83 8.27
CA ALA A 83 -11.69 -1.16 7.77
C ALA A 83 -10.67 -0.90 8.89
N HIS A 84 -10.14 -1.95 9.50
CA HIS A 84 -9.15 -1.83 10.55
C HIS A 84 -7.75 -1.49 10.02
N LEU A 85 -7.47 -1.89 8.77
CA LEU A 85 -6.12 -1.73 8.19
C LEU A 85 -5.65 -0.28 8.19
N PRO A 86 -6.43 0.72 7.71
CA PRO A 86 -5.94 2.10 7.72
C PRO A 86 -5.63 2.60 9.13
N GLY A 87 -6.50 2.33 10.10
CA GLY A 87 -6.29 2.77 11.48
C GLY A 87 -5.09 2.11 12.13
N MET A 88 -4.91 0.81 11.91
CA MET A 88 -3.76 0.10 12.46
C MET A 88 -2.46 0.57 11.83
N ALA A 89 -2.47 0.82 10.51
CA ALA A 89 -1.30 1.37 9.85
C ALA A 89 -0.96 2.76 10.39
N ALA A 90 -1.97 3.62 10.54
CA ALA A 90 -1.78 4.97 11.04
C ALA A 90 -1.20 5.00 12.45
N SER A 91 -1.49 3.98 13.26
CA SER A 91 -0.96 3.91 14.64
C SER A 91 0.55 3.61 14.69
N LYS A 92 1.16 3.20 13.57
CA LYS A 92 2.55 2.76 13.53
C LYS A 92 3.44 3.63 12.66
N THR A 93 2.92 4.71 12.08
CA THR A 93 3.70 5.60 11.23
C THR A 93 3.29 7.05 11.46
N LEU A 94 4.23 7.97 11.21
CA LEU A 94 3.93 9.41 11.23
C LEU A 94 3.44 9.90 9.87
N LEU A 95 3.46 9.04 8.86
CA LEU A 95 3.00 9.40 7.52
C LEU A 95 1.48 9.53 7.47
N PRO A 96 0.95 10.39 6.57
CA PRO A 96 -0.49 10.38 6.29
C PRO A 96 -0.95 9.02 5.77
N VAL A 97 -2.08 8.54 6.29
CA VAL A 97 -2.69 7.29 5.84
C VAL A 97 -4.10 7.62 5.36
N LEU A 98 -4.36 7.36 4.08
CA LEU A 98 -5.67 7.58 3.46
C LEU A 98 -6.42 6.25 3.42
N GLY A 99 -7.62 6.25 3.96
CA GLY A 99 -8.46 5.06 3.98
C GLY A 99 -9.48 5.00 2.86
#